data_2cdd8cd03be1f5f5c88af45dced091d1
#
_entry.id   2cdd8cd03be1f5f5c88af45dced091d1
#
_cell.length_a   1.000
_cell.length_b   1.000
_cell.length_c   1.000
_cell.angle_alpha   90.00
_cell.angle_beta   90.00
_cell.angle_gamma   90.00
#
_symmetry.space_group_name_H-M   'P 1'
#
loop_
_entity.id
_entity.type
_entity.pdbx_description
1 polymer ?
#
loop_
_entity_poly.entity_id
_entity_poly.type
_entity_poly.pdbx_seq_one_letter_code
_entity_poly.pdbx_strand_id
1 'polypeptide(L)'
;MTLTSGQPRAPIMAAAREVAADATIAITAGMVVTPPVVEGARFSGDPLDALVDRVRESAGRAVDALQVAALLEADGVTDRVARAVYGFTDVFYLAEDVFRRAGGGVRRLRPVAPPLRDPARAAREIAHGALYLLPGALFPAVAAVISPRPLLVALLVAGVLGWVWAAGASWLAFQCLNVDDELTAGRVLAWSTAAGMVVAVLAGVGVTMAVGGGVTAAALVPGVMAYQMASTALVFYRLELWLALLTAPAAVLGVGYLLGEIQLVWALGTVTACVAAALVAGVWRALWAGKGRTVSAIGGPRGLFRGRIGPLAWVLLYSALAATFLLHAQVPYLLSNVDVVLVVLALIVTMGVVEWRSRRFTEEARRLLTRVRYPKEFQRRVWVLLVGNLVACWLTTAVFAAAICWGLWSLGRLSPDALAMAGAQVAMAGAYLTAFVLAGHLRYGWLCGCLTVAIAASLGTPHLIGASPDVPATVFYLGSAVLLQILLLVGLSPVLSQVSRYR
;
A
#
# COMPACT_ATOMS: atom_id res chain seq x y z
N MET A 1 -22.53 40.98 -23.07
CA MET A 1 -21.86 40.83 -21.76
C MET A 1 -21.48 39.36 -21.63
N THR A 2 -20.31 39.01 -22.13
CA THR A 2 -19.78 37.67 -22.23
C THR A 2 -18.92 37.36 -21.01
N LEU A 3 -19.37 36.45 -20.16
CA LEU A 3 -18.61 35.95 -19.03
C LEU A 3 -17.67 34.83 -19.49
N THR A 4 -16.39 35.15 -19.53
CA THR A 4 -15.29 34.21 -19.74
C THR A 4 -15.15 33.29 -18.53
N SER A 5 -15.36 31.98 -18.73
CA SER A 5 -15.12 30.94 -17.73
C SER A 5 -13.60 30.70 -17.58
N GLY A 6 -13.04 31.21 -16.50
CA GLY A 6 -11.66 30.94 -16.11
C GLY A 6 -11.49 29.50 -15.60
N GLN A 7 -10.58 28.77 -16.21
CA GLN A 7 -10.13 27.46 -15.75
C GLN A 7 -9.17 27.59 -14.56
N PRO A 8 -9.37 26.84 -13.49
CA PRO A 8 -8.29 26.40 -12.65
C PRO A 8 -8.38 24.87 -12.41
N ARG A 9 -7.95 24.05 -13.36
CA ARG A 9 -7.92 22.59 -13.19
C ARG A 9 -6.54 21.94 -13.22
N ALA A 10 -5.50 22.67 -13.58
CA ALA A 10 -4.14 22.16 -13.66
C ALA A 10 -3.49 21.71 -12.33
N PRO A 11 -3.65 22.40 -11.20
CA PRO A 11 -2.97 22.03 -9.96
C PRO A 11 -3.53 20.76 -9.30
N ILE A 12 -4.81 20.47 -9.48
CA ILE A 12 -5.44 19.28 -8.87
C ILE A 12 -5.00 17.99 -9.57
N MET A 13 -4.78 18.05 -10.88
CA MET A 13 -4.31 16.91 -11.67
C MET A 13 -2.84 16.57 -11.40
N ALA A 14 -1.99 17.58 -11.20
CA ALA A 14 -0.59 17.37 -10.82
C ALA A 14 -0.50 16.76 -9.41
N ALA A 15 -1.31 17.22 -8.49
CA ALA A 15 -1.39 16.67 -7.14
C ALA A 15 -1.93 15.22 -7.13
N ALA A 16 -2.92 14.89 -7.96
CA ALA A 16 -3.44 13.52 -8.09
C ALA A 16 -2.40 12.54 -8.67
N ARG A 17 -1.57 13.00 -9.62
CA ARG A 17 -0.45 12.19 -10.17
C ARG A 17 0.64 11.92 -9.13
N GLU A 18 0.98 12.91 -8.34
CA GLU A 18 1.96 12.78 -7.27
C GLU A 18 1.50 11.81 -6.19
N VAL A 19 0.19 11.77 -5.93
CA VAL A 19 -0.45 10.88 -4.95
C VAL A 19 -0.60 9.46 -5.44
N ALA A 20 -0.93 9.26 -6.71
CA ALA A 20 -0.99 7.92 -7.28
C ALA A 20 0.38 7.23 -7.17
N ALA A 21 1.48 7.97 -7.37
CA ALA A 21 2.82 7.49 -7.11
C ALA A 21 3.05 7.16 -5.62
N ASP A 22 2.55 7.98 -4.72
CA ASP A 22 2.75 7.83 -3.26
C ASP A 22 1.88 6.74 -2.63
N ALA A 23 0.61 6.63 -3.01
CA ALA A 23 -0.30 5.62 -2.47
C ALA A 23 0.01 4.20 -2.98
N THR A 24 0.62 4.10 -4.17
CA THR A 24 1.06 2.82 -4.76
C THR A 24 2.17 2.16 -3.94
N ILE A 25 2.95 2.92 -3.17
CA ILE A 25 4.04 2.39 -2.34
C ILE A 25 3.49 1.61 -1.13
N ALA A 26 2.34 1.94 -0.61
CA ALA A 26 1.75 1.23 0.53
C ALA A 26 1.11 -0.12 0.16
N ILE A 27 0.63 -0.27 -1.08
CA ILE A 27 -0.12 -1.47 -1.52
C ILE A 27 0.40 -2.02 -2.85
N THR A 28 0.96 -1.19 -3.74
CA THR A 28 1.38 -1.60 -5.09
C THR A 28 2.55 -0.76 -5.58
N ALA A 29 3.77 -1.16 -5.31
CA ALA A 29 4.91 -0.59 -5.99
C ALA A 29 5.29 -1.47 -7.18
N GLY A 30 5.04 -1.00 -8.34
CA GLY A 30 5.38 -1.68 -9.60
C GLY A 30 4.86 -0.97 -10.82
N MET A 31 5.20 0.31 -10.95
CA MET A 31 4.89 1.05 -12.16
C MET A 31 6.10 1.16 -13.08
N VAL A 32 5.98 0.54 -14.24
CA VAL A 32 6.68 1.01 -15.42
C VAL A 32 5.87 2.21 -15.95
N VAL A 33 6.38 3.41 -15.78
CA VAL A 33 5.83 4.61 -16.41
C VAL A 33 6.18 4.53 -17.89
N THR A 34 5.21 4.20 -18.74
CA THR A 34 5.32 4.47 -20.17
C THR A 34 5.15 5.97 -20.40
N PRO A 35 6.07 6.62 -21.11
CA PRO A 35 5.93 8.04 -21.43
C PRO A 35 4.73 8.26 -22.37
N PRO A 36 4.12 9.46 -22.34
CA PRO A 36 3.00 9.78 -23.23
C PRO A 36 3.45 9.75 -24.69
N VAL A 37 2.65 9.10 -25.51
CA VAL A 37 2.78 9.16 -26.97
C VAL A 37 2.50 10.59 -27.40
N VAL A 38 3.51 11.27 -27.91
CA VAL A 38 3.35 12.57 -28.57
C VAL A 38 2.90 12.27 -30.01
N GLU A 39 1.63 12.44 -30.28
CA GLU A 39 1.11 12.51 -31.65
C GLU A 39 1.65 13.78 -32.32
N GLY A 40 2.41 13.60 -33.36
CA GLY A 40 2.94 14.67 -34.18
C GLY A 40 3.93 14.15 -35.22
N ALA A 41 3.50 13.20 -36.06
CA ALA A 41 4.27 12.82 -37.23
C ALA A 41 4.23 13.95 -38.27
N ARG A 42 5.29 14.79 -38.29
CA ARG A 42 5.59 15.62 -39.49
C ARG A 42 6.40 14.73 -40.42
N PHE A 43 5.83 14.37 -41.54
CA PHE A 43 6.54 13.76 -42.65
C PHE A 43 7.54 14.81 -43.22
N SER A 44 8.77 14.78 -42.76
CA SER A 44 9.89 15.40 -43.47
C SER A 44 10.41 14.34 -44.46
N GLY A 45 10.74 14.74 -45.67
CA GLY A 45 11.29 13.82 -46.69
C GLY A 45 12.77 13.45 -46.43
N ASP A 46 13.29 13.67 -45.21
CA ASP A 46 14.65 13.34 -44.81
C ASP A 46 14.73 11.87 -44.38
N PRO A 47 15.60 11.05 -45.05
CA PRO A 47 15.83 9.66 -44.66
C PRO A 47 16.23 9.49 -43.17
N LEU A 48 16.90 10.50 -42.62
CA LEU A 48 17.35 10.49 -41.22
C LEU A 48 16.16 10.62 -40.25
N ASP A 49 15.16 11.45 -40.55
CA ASP A 49 13.99 11.58 -39.69
C ASP A 49 13.15 10.30 -39.72
N ALA A 50 13.05 9.62 -40.87
CA ALA A 50 12.39 8.32 -40.97
C ALA A 50 13.14 7.23 -40.16
N LEU A 51 14.47 7.27 -40.13
CA LEU A 51 15.28 6.39 -39.29
C LEU A 51 15.03 6.68 -37.80
N VAL A 52 15.07 7.96 -37.41
CA VAL A 52 14.81 8.38 -36.02
C VAL A 52 13.43 7.92 -35.56
N ASP A 53 12.41 8.09 -36.38
CA ASP A 53 11.05 7.65 -36.03
C ASP A 53 10.94 6.13 -35.87
N ARG A 54 11.63 5.37 -36.74
CA ARG A 54 11.67 3.90 -36.68
C ARG A 54 12.30 3.39 -35.38
N VAL A 55 13.41 4.00 -34.95
CA VAL A 55 14.14 3.55 -33.76
C VAL A 55 13.82 4.35 -32.50
N ARG A 56 12.92 5.33 -32.58
CA ARG A 56 12.59 6.28 -31.49
C ARG A 56 12.28 5.58 -30.16
N GLU A 57 11.46 4.53 -30.20
CA GLU A 57 11.11 3.81 -28.98
C GLU A 57 12.31 3.09 -28.34
N SER A 58 13.15 2.46 -29.16
CA SER A 58 14.34 1.72 -28.72
C SER A 58 15.46 2.66 -28.35
N ALA A 59 15.72 3.69 -29.16
CA ALA A 59 16.73 4.71 -28.91
C ALA A 59 16.40 5.60 -27.71
N GLY A 60 15.11 5.87 -27.45
CA GLY A 60 14.66 6.60 -26.26
C GLY A 60 14.87 5.85 -24.94
N ARG A 61 15.06 4.53 -25.00
CA ARG A 61 15.40 3.67 -23.86
C ARG A 61 16.91 3.44 -23.70
N ALA A 62 17.70 3.82 -24.70
CA ALA A 62 19.15 3.66 -24.68
C ALA A 62 19.78 4.58 -23.63
N VAL A 63 20.81 4.07 -22.96
CA VAL A 63 21.55 4.81 -21.91
C VAL A 63 22.55 5.77 -22.54
N ASP A 64 23.10 5.40 -23.70
CA ASP A 64 24.11 6.17 -24.42
C ASP A 64 24.02 5.94 -25.94
N ALA A 65 24.79 6.72 -26.69
CA ALA A 65 24.85 6.62 -28.13
C ALA A 65 25.45 5.28 -28.62
N LEU A 66 26.26 4.61 -27.79
CA LEU A 66 26.85 3.31 -28.17
C LEU A 66 25.79 2.21 -28.21
N GLN A 67 24.80 2.26 -27.30
CA GLN A 67 23.66 1.33 -27.39
C GLN A 67 22.82 1.58 -28.65
N VAL A 68 22.68 2.85 -29.07
CA VAL A 68 21.99 3.17 -30.31
C VAL A 68 22.80 2.70 -31.50
N ALA A 69 24.14 2.82 -31.48
CA ALA A 69 25.00 2.27 -32.51
C ALA A 69 24.81 0.76 -32.66
N ALA A 70 24.82 0.01 -31.54
CA ALA A 70 24.56 -1.43 -31.55
C ALA A 70 23.15 -1.79 -32.06
N LEU A 71 22.12 -0.96 -31.77
CA LEU A 71 20.78 -1.14 -32.31
C LEU A 71 20.74 -0.91 -33.83
N LEU A 72 21.41 0.15 -34.30
CA LEU A 72 21.50 0.46 -35.76
C LEU A 72 22.25 -0.63 -36.52
N GLU A 73 23.35 -1.15 -35.95
CA GLU A 73 24.10 -2.28 -36.53
C GLU A 73 23.24 -3.56 -36.58
N ALA A 74 22.47 -3.84 -35.52
CA ALA A 74 21.54 -4.97 -35.50
C ALA A 74 20.42 -4.84 -36.54
N ASP A 75 20.00 -3.61 -36.85
CA ASP A 75 19.06 -3.27 -37.93
C ASP A 75 19.70 -3.24 -39.34
N GLY A 76 20.99 -3.60 -39.45
CA GLY A 76 21.73 -3.65 -40.73
C GLY A 76 22.30 -2.32 -41.19
N VAL A 77 22.30 -1.28 -40.34
CA VAL A 77 22.93 0.03 -40.66
C VAL A 77 24.42 -0.06 -40.32
N THR A 78 25.20 -0.35 -41.35
CA THR A 78 26.68 -0.41 -41.25
C THR A 78 27.30 0.98 -41.52
N ASP A 79 28.61 1.15 -41.29
CA ASP A 79 29.35 2.37 -41.63
C ASP A 79 29.21 2.76 -43.12
N ARG A 80 29.04 1.74 -43.99
CA ARG A 80 28.84 1.99 -45.43
C ARG A 80 27.46 2.60 -45.68
N VAL A 81 26.44 2.12 -44.98
CA VAL A 81 25.07 2.66 -45.07
C VAL A 81 25.00 4.03 -44.41
N ALA A 82 25.67 4.24 -43.29
CA ALA A 82 25.76 5.53 -42.60
C ALA A 82 26.33 6.59 -43.53
N ARG A 83 27.37 6.26 -44.30
CA ARG A 83 27.98 7.17 -45.28
C ARG A 83 27.12 7.39 -46.51
N ALA A 84 26.63 6.32 -47.12
CA ALA A 84 25.98 6.38 -48.43
C ALA A 84 24.54 6.93 -48.36
N VAL A 85 23.80 6.66 -47.26
CA VAL A 85 22.37 7.00 -47.14
C VAL A 85 22.15 8.22 -46.26
N TYR A 86 22.91 8.32 -45.17
CA TYR A 86 22.70 9.34 -44.13
C TYR A 86 23.76 10.42 -44.07
N GLY A 87 24.87 10.30 -44.85
CA GLY A 87 25.93 11.31 -44.94
C GLY A 87 26.85 11.43 -43.71
N PHE A 88 26.83 10.45 -42.81
CA PHE A 88 27.72 10.40 -41.62
C PHE A 88 28.97 9.59 -41.90
N THR A 89 30.08 9.92 -41.22
CA THR A 89 31.37 9.26 -41.42
C THR A 89 31.35 7.77 -41.00
N ASP A 90 30.60 7.42 -39.99
CA ASP A 90 30.41 6.06 -39.50
C ASP A 90 29.09 5.91 -38.72
N VAL A 91 28.79 4.71 -38.27
CA VAL A 91 27.57 4.37 -37.54
C VAL A 91 27.55 5.05 -36.15
N PHE A 92 28.71 5.34 -35.53
CA PHE A 92 28.76 5.95 -34.21
C PHE A 92 28.35 7.41 -34.25
N TYR A 93 28.81 8.18 -35.22
CA TYR A 93 28.34 9.56 -35.43
C TYR A 93 26.89 9.65 -35.82
N LEU A 94 26.41 8.69 -36.64
CA LEU A 94 25.00 8.59 -36.95
C LEU A 94 24.17 8.26 -35.68
N ALA A 95 24.65 7.32 -34.87
CA ALA A 95 24.00 6.92 -33.62
C ALA A 95 23.94 8.08 -32.60
N GLU A 96 24.98 8.91 -32.53
CA GLU A 96 24.99 10.10 -31.66
C GLU A 96 23.93 11.10 -32.08
N ASP A 97 23.74 11.32 -33.36
CA ASP A 97 22.73 12.23 -33.88
C ASP A 97 21.31 11.67 -33.71
N VAL A 98 21.12 10.38 -34.00
CA VAL A 98 19.87 9.66 -33.77
C VAL A 98 19.49 9.67 -32.28
N PHE A 99 20.47 9.39 -31.40
CA PHE A 99 20.29 9.43 -29.95
C PHE A 99 19.84 10.81 -29.47
N ARG A 100 20.45 11.88 -29.98
CA ARG A 100 20.10 13.25 -29.66
C ARG A 100 18.70 13.61 -30.17
N ARG A 101 18.35 13.26 -31.42
CA ARG A 101 17.03 13.55 -32.03
C ARG A 101 15.92 12.68 -31.44
N ALA A 102 16.20 11.44 -31.08
CA ALA A 102 15.24 10.56 -30.41
C ALA A 102 14.92 10.96 -28.95
N GLY A 103 15.52 12.06 -28.46
CA GLY A 103 15.39 12.51 -27.09
C GLY A 103 16.34 11.79 -26.12
N GLY A 104 17.29 11.03 -26.65
CA GLY A 104 18.34 10.33 -25.90
C GLY A 104 19.51 11.20 -25.44
N GLY A 105 19.49 12.50 -25.68
CA GLY A 105 20.27 13.39 -24.84
C GLY A 105 19.76 13.22 -23.42
N VAL A 106 20.66 13.02 -22.47
CA VAL A 106 20.34 13.00 -21.05
C VAL A 106 19.14 13.91 -20.86
N ARG A 107 17.95 13.31 -20.77
CA ARG A 107 16.82 13.99 -20.14
C ARG A 107 17.44 14.38 -18.82
N ARG A 108 17.99 15.58 -18.75
CA ARG A 108 18.40 16.12 -17.47
C ARG A 108 17.18 15.90 -16.66
N LEU A 109 17.21 14.81 -15.87
CA LEU A 109 16.22 14.61 -14.86
C LEU A 109 16.17 15.97 -14.24
N ARG A 110 15.16 16.75 -14.63
CA ARG A 110 14.95 18.10 -14.11
C ARG A 110 15.21 17.90 -12.65
N PRO A 111 16.25 18.51 -12.05
CA PRO A 111 16.61 18.16 -10.69
C PRO A 111 15.27 18.25 -9.97
N VAL A 112 14.72 17.10 -9.55
CA VAL A 112 13.46 17.09 -8.82
C VAL A 112 13.83 17.96 -7.66
N ALA A 113 13.34 19.21 -7.70
CA ALA A 113 13.61 20.18 -6.66
C ALA A 113 13.34 19.40 -5.38
N PRO A 114 14.30 19.33 -4.45
CA PRO A 114 14.11 18.53 -3.26
C PRO A 114 12.73 18.91 -2.76
N PRO A 115 11.78 17.97 -2.56
CA PRO A 115 10.49 18.33 -2.04
C PRO A 115 10.81 19.16 -0.83
N LEU A 116 10.38 20.41 -0.84
CA LEU A 116 10.46 21.28 0.32
C LEU A 116 10.03 20.41 1.47
N ARG A 117 10.83 20.32 2.54
CA ARG A 117 10.45 19.62 3.76
C ARG A 117 9.15 20.29 4.20
N ASP A 118 8.03 19.78 3.71
CA ASP A 118 6.72 20.27 4.07
C ASP A 118 6.32 19.52 5.35
N PRO A 119 6.51 20.15 6.54
CA PRO A 119 6.14 19.54 7.80
C PRO A 119 4.64 19.25 7.85
N ALA A 120 3.82 20.02 7.14
CA ALA A 120 2.38 19.80 7.07
C ALA A 120 2.04 18.52 6.29
N ARG A 121 2.80 18.21 5.24
CA ARG A 121 2.66 16.93 4.52
C ARG A 121 3.05 15.76 5.42
N ALA A 122 4.20 15.84 6.09
CA ALA A 122 4.64 14.79 7.01
C ALA A 122 3.65 14.58 8.16
N ALA A 123 3.15 15.68 8.78
CA ALA A 123 2.14 15.61 9.82
C ALA A 123 0.84 14.94 9.35
N ARG A 124 0.38 15.24 8.12
CA ARG A 124 -0.81 14.62 7.54
C ARG A 124 -0.60 13.12 7.29
N GLU A 125 0.55 12.72 6.74
CA GLU A 125 0.87 11.32 6.49
C GLU A 125 0.97 10.53 7.80
N ILE A 126 1.55 11.10 8.86
CA ILE A 126 1.60 10.48 10.19
C ILE A 126 0.20 10.42 10.82
N ALA A 127 -0.60 11.50 10.71
CA ALA A 127 -1.97 11.56 11.22
C ALA A 127 -2.89 10.54 10.51
N HIS A 128 -2.59 10.16 9.26
CA HIS A 128 -3.28 9.08 8.56
C HIS A 128 -3.26 7.77 9.38
N GLY A 129 -2.16 7.49 10.08
CA GLY A 129 -2.06 6.34 10.99
C GLY A 129 -3.12 6.31 12.09
N ALA A 130 -3.61 7.47 12.55
CA ALA A 130 -4.68 7.53 13.55
C ALA A 130 -6.02 6.98 13.04
N LEU A 131 -6.25 6.97 11.71
CA LEU A 131 -7.46 6.38 11.13
C LEU A 131 -7.55 4.87 11.35
N TYR A 132 -6.41 4.20 11.54
CA TYR A 132 -6.39 2.77 11.85
C TYR A 132 -6.93 2.44 13.26
N LEU A 133 -7.07 3.45 14.14
CA LEU A 133 -7.70 3.28 15.45
C LEU A 133 -9.24 3.28 15.39
N LEU A 134 -9.81 3.89 14.37
CA LEU A 134 -11.27 4.07 14.27
C LEU A 134 -12.06 2.76 14.37
N PRO A 135 -11.69 1.65 13.69
CA PRO A 135 -12.39 0.38 13.85
C PRO A 135 -12.39 -0.11 15.29
N GLY A 136 -11.27 0.06 16.00
CA GLY A 136 -11.14 -0.30 17.42
C GLY A 136 -12.09 0.48 18.33
N ALA A 137 -12.33 1.76 18.05
CA ALA A 137 -13.23 2.59 18.82
C ALA A 137 -14.72 2.24 18.58
N LEU A 138 -15.04 1.61 17.44
CA LEU A 138 -16.42 1.16 17.13
C LEU A 138 -16.74 -0.21 17.75
N PHE A 139 -15.72 -0.97 18.13
CA PHE A 139 -15.83 -2.36 18.54
C PHE A 139 -16.61 -2.60 19.86
N PRO A 140 -16.47 -1.79 20.92
CA PRO A 140 -17.02 -2.11 22.24
C PRO A 140 -18.53 -2.34 22.25
N ALA A 141 -19.29 -1.49 21.58
CA ALA A 141 -20.74 -1.61 21.50
C ALA A 141 -21.16 -2.88 20.72
N VAL A 142 -20.43 -3.22 19.66
CA VAL A 142 -20.70 -4.40 18.85
C VAL A 142 -20.37 -5.69 19.62
N ALA A 143 -19.29 -5.69 20.41
CA ALA A 143 -18.88 -6.82 21.24
C ALA A 143 -19.93 -7.18 22.29
N ALA A 144 -20.68 -6.21 22.77
CA ALA A 144 -21.70 -6.41 23.82
C ALA A 144 -22.92 -7.22 23.37
N VAL A 145 -23.19 -7.32 22.05
CA VAL A 145 -24.40 -7.99 21.51
C VAL A 145 -24.14 -9.36 20.89
N ILE A 146 -22.89 -9.80 20.86
CA ILE A 146 -22.51 -11.08 20.23
C ILE A 146 -21.79 -11.93 21.27
N SER A 147 -22.15 -13.21 21.39
CA SER A 147 -21.47 -14.13 22.28
C SER A 147 -20.00 -14.33 21.88
N PRO A 148 -19.07 -14.62 22.82
CA PRO A 148 -17.62 -14.57 22.61
C PRO A 148 -17.13 -15.39 21.41
N ARG A 149 -17.51 -16.66 21.29
CA ARG A 149 -17.02 -17.55 20.23
C ARG A 149 -17.46 -17.10 18.83
N PRO A 150 -18.76 -16.84 18.55
CA PRO A 150 -19.20 -16.26 17.28
C PRO A 150 -18.53 -14.91 16.96
N LEU A 151 -18.32 -14.05 17.97
CA LEU A 151 -17.70 -12.76 17.80
C LEU A 151 -16.26 -12.90 17.30
N LEU A 152 -15.44 -13.76 17.92
CA LEU A 152 -14.06 -13.98 17.53
C LEU A 152 -13.93 -14.54 16.10
N VAL A 153 -14.77 -15.52 15.75
CA VAL A 153 -14.78 -16.10 14.40
C VAL A 153 -15.25 -15.07 13.36
N ALA A 154 -16.32 -14.33 13.67
CA ALA A 154 -16.82 -13.30 12.77
C ALA A 154 -15.81 -12.17 12.54
N LEU A 155 -15.09 -11.74 13.60
CA LEU A 155 -14.03 -10.73 13.49
C LEU A 155 -12.84 -11.22 12.67
N LEU A 156 -12.41 -12.47 12.88
CA LEU A 156 -11.31 -13.05 12.10
C LEU A 156 -11.68 -13.11 10.61
N VAL A 157 -12.86 -13.64 10.31
CA VAL A 157 -13.35 -13.74 8.92
C VAL A 157 -13.54 -12.35 8.31
N ALA A 158 -14.17 -11.43 9.02
CA ALA A 158 -14.41 -10.08 8.56
C ALA A 158 -13.11 -9.30 8.34
N GLY A 159 -12.16 -9.43 9.26
CA GLY A 159 -10.87 -8.77 9.18
C GLY A 159 -10.04 -9.25 7.98
N VAL A 160 -9.88 -10.55 7.83
CA VAL A 160 -9.12 -11.13 6.70
C VAL A 160 -9.83 -10.82 5.38
N LEU A 161 -11.13 -11.10 5.28
CA LEU A 161 -11.90 -10.89 4.06
C LEU A 161 -11.89 -9.42 3.65
N GLY A 162 -12.19 -8.52 4.58
CA GLY A 162 -12.22 -7.09 4.32
C GLY A 162 -10.86 -6.54 3.88
N TRP A 163 -9.77 -6.95 4.55
CA TRP A 163 -8.42 -6.52 4.20
C TRP A 163 -8.00 -6.99 2.81
N VAL A 164 -8.19 -8.27 2.50
CA VAL A 164 -7.88 -8.86 1.19
C VAL A 164 -8.69 -8.18 0.08
N TRP A 165 -9.98 -7.99 0.33
CA TRP A 165 -10.87 -7.35 -0.64
C TRP A 165 -10.50 -5.90 -0.91
N ALA A 166 -10.26 -5.12 0.15
CA ALA A 166 -9.84 -3.73 0.06
C ALA A 166 -8.49 -3.56 -0.68
N ALA A 167 -7.53 -4.44 -0.39
CA ALA A 167 -6.23 -4.45 -1.07
C ALA A 167 -6.38 -4.73 -2.57
N GLY A 168 -7.18 -5.70 -2.96
CA GLY A 168 -7.46 -6.02 -4.36
C GLY A 168 -8.17 -4.88 -5.09
N ALA A 169 -9.21 -4.31 -4.47
CA ALA A 169 -9.97 -3.19 -5.03
C ALA A 169 -9.08 -1.95 -5.24
N SER A 170 -8.27 -1.59 -4.23
CA SER A 170 -7.32 -0.49 -4.31
C SER A 170 -6.30 -0.72 -5.41
N TRP A 171 -5.69 -1.90 -5.46
CA TRP A 171 -4.69 -2.24 -6.48
C TRP A 171 -5.25 -2.08 -7.89
N LEU A 172 -6.44 -2.63 -8.16
CA LEU A 172 -7.12 -2.49 -9.45
C LEU A 172 -7.43 -1.03 -9.80
N ALA A 173 -7.92 -0.25 -8.83
CA ALA A 173 -8.22 1.15 -9.03
C ALA A 173 -6.96 1.96 -9.37
N PHE A 174 -5.83 1.70 -8.67
CA PHE A 174 -4.55 2.34 -9.00
C PHE A 174 -4.02 1.94 -10.38
N GLN A 175 -4.23 0.69 -10.83
CA GLN A 175 -3.88 0.30 -12.21
C GLN A 175 -4.64 1.09 -13.26
N CYS A 176 -5.87 1.52 -12.96
CA CYS A 176 -6.64 2.42 -13.84
C CYS A 176 -6.06 3.83 -13.84
N LEU A 177 -5.68 4.36 -12.67
CA LEU A 177 -5.05 5.68 -12.59
C LEU A 177 -3.70 5.76 -13.31
N ASN A 178 -2.98 4.65 -13.39
CA ASN A 178 -1.69 4.58 -14.09
C ASN A 178 -1.81 4.87 -15.60
N VAL A 179 -3.00 4.66 -16.14
CA VAL A 179 -3.34 4.98 -17.55
C VAL A 179 -4.29 6.17 -17.66
N ASP A 180 -4.32 7.02 -16.64
CA ASP A 180 -5.17 8.24 -16.56
C ASP A 180 -6.69 7.98 -16.68
N ASP A 181 -7.17 6.75 -16.39
CA ASP A 181 -8.58 6.37 -16.48
C ASP A 181 -9.29 6.45 -15.12
N GLU A 182 -9.55 7.67 -14.65
CA GLU A 182 -10.25 7.94 -13.39
C GLU A 182 -11.68 7.40 -13.37
N LEU A 183 -12.36 7.40 -14.53
CA LEU A 183 -13.74 6.90 -14.63
C LEU A 183 -13.79 5.39 -14.34
N THR A 184 -12.88 4.63 -14.94
CA THR A 184 -12.79 3.17 -14.69
C THR A 184 -12.32 2.89 -13.29
N ALA A 185 -11.38 3.67 -12.72
CA ALA A 185 -10.97 3.53 -11.31
C ALA A 185 -12.16 3.68 -10.35
N GLY A 186 -12.99 4.71 -10.53
CA GLY A 186 -14.19 4.92 -9.73
C GLY A 186 -15.21 3.79 -9.87
N ARG A 187 -15.45 3.31 -11.10
CA ARG A 187 -16.33 2.15 -11.36
C ARG A 187 -15.80 0.87 -10.70
N VAL A 188 -14.49 0.62 -10.76
CA VAL A 188 -13.85 -0.52 -10.11
C VAL A 188 -14.10 -0.48 -8.61
N LEU A 189 -13.90 0.66 -7.95
CA LEU A 189 -14.17 0.81 -6.52
C LEU A 189 -15.65 0.58 -6.19
N ALA A 190 -16.58 1.17 -6.95
CA ALA A 190 -18.02 0.99 -6.71
C ALA A 190 -18.46 -0.47 -6.92
N TRP A 191 -18.06 -1.11 -8.02
CA TRP A 191 -18.38 -2.52 -8.28
C TRP A 191 -17.71 -3.47 -7.29
N SER A 192 -16.45 -3.21 -6.91
CA SER A 192 -15.77 -3.99 -5.86
C SER A 192 -16.49 -3.84 -4.52
N THR A 193 -17.02 -2.66 -4.20
CA THR A 193 -17.83 -2.45 -3.00
C THR A 193 -19.10 -3.30 -3.04
N ALA A 194 -19.86 -3.24 -4.14
CA ALA A 194 -21.09 -4.02 -4.26
C ALA A 194 -20.83 -5.53 -4.18
N ALA A 195 -19.84 -6.04 -4.92
CA ALA A 195 -19.45 -7.44 -4.88
C ALA A 195 -18.92 -7.88 -3.51
N GLY A 196 -18.09 -7.03 -2.87
CA GLY A 196 -17.58 -7.27 -1.52
C GLY A 196 -18.68 -7.37 -0.48
N MET A 197 -19.71 -6.52 -0.58
CA MET A 197 -20.88 -6.59 0.30
C MET A 197 -21.65 -7.91 0.15
N VAL A 198 -21.85 -8.39 -1.09
CA VAL A 198 -22.51 -9.70 -1.32
C VAL A 198 -21.69 -10.82 -0.71
N VAL A 199 -20.38 -10.85 -0.97
CA VAL A 199 -19.47 -11.87 -0.40
C VAL A 199 -19.45 -11.81 1.13
N ALA A 200 -19.45 -10.62 1.71
CA ALA A 200 -19.47 -10.44 3.16
C ALA A 200 -20.78 -10.90 3.80
N VAL A 201 -21.92 -10.67 3.17
CA VAL A 201 -23.22 -11.20 3.62
C VAL A 201 -23.20 -12.73 3.61
N LEU A 202 -22.75 -13.35 2.51
CA LEU A 202 -22.64 -14.81 2.42
C LEU A 202 -21.69 -15.39 3.47
N ALA A 203 -20.54 -14.73 3.69
CA ALA A 203 -19.58 -15.12 4.72
C ALA A 203 -20.17 -14.97 6.14
N GLY A 204 -20.91 -13.90 6.42
CA GLY A 204 -21.60 -13.69 7.70
C GLY A 204 -22.65 -14.74 7.99
N VAL A 205 -23.44 -15.12 6.98
CA VAL A 205 -24.40 -16.25 7.09
C VAL A 205 -23.63 -17.55 7.34
N GLY A 206 -22.55 -17.82 6.60
CA GLY A 206 -21.71 -19.00 6.80
C GLY A 206 -21.12 -19.09 8.21
N VAL A 207 -20.62 -17.99 8.77
CA VAL A 207 -20.14 -17.91 10.16
C VAL A 207 -21.27 -18.27 11.14
N THR A 208 -22.45 -17.68 10.96
CA THR A 208 -23.61 -17.94 11.84
C THR A 208 -24.06 -19.42 11.79
N MET A 209 -24.03 -20.03 10.61
CA MET A 209 -24.32 -21.44 10.46
C MET A 209 -23.28 -22.34 11.11
N ALA A 210 -22.00 -21.96 11.08
CA ALA A 210 -20.90 -22.75 11.62
C ALA A 210 -20.74 -22.66 13.14
N VAL A 211 -20.94 -21.47 13.72
CA VAL A 211 -20.63 -21.22 15.15
C VAL A 211 -21.81 -20.59 15.93
N GLY A 212 -22.92 -20.32 15.30
CA GLY A 212 -24.08 -19.62 15.89
C GLY A 212 -23.87 -18.09 15.94
N GLY A 213 -24.55 -17.45 16.89
CA GLY A 213 -24.46 -15.99 17.11
C GLY A 213 -25.57 -15.15 16.46
N GLY A 214 -26.48 -15.81 15.73
CA GLY A 214 -27.67 -15.17 15.18
C GLY A 214 -27.42 -14.05 14.18
N VAL A 215 -28.41 -13.19 14.00
CA VAL A 215 -28.37 -12.07 13.03
C VAL A 215 -27.27 -11.08 13.33
N THR A 216 -26.91 -10.88 14.59
CA THR A 216 -25.87 -9.93 15.00
C THR A 216 -24.48 -10.35 14.52
N ALA A 217 -24.13 -11.65 14.65
CA ALA A 217 -22.89 -12.19 14.11
C ALA A 217 -22.89 -12.18 12.57
N ALA A 218 -24.02 -12.49 11.93
CA ALA A 218 -24.18 -12.39 10.48
C ALA A 218 -23.98 -10.96 9.96
N ALA A 219 -24.47 -9.95 10.69
CA ALA A 219 -24.36 -8.54 10.31
C ALA A 219 -22.96 -7.93 10.53
N LEU A 220 -22.17 -8.50 11.44
CA LEU A 220 -20.83 -8.00 11.75
C LEU A 220 -19.91 -8.07 10.51
N VAL A 221 -19.92 -9.18 9.76
CA VAL A 221 -19.03 -9.35 8.60
C VAL A 221 -19.31 -8.32 7.51
N PRO A 222 -20.54 -8.09 7.03
CA PRO A 222 -20.83 -7.02 6.09
C PRO A 222 -20.63 -5.63 6.68
N GLY A 223 -20.85 -5.43 7.98
CA GLY A 223 -20.55 -4.15 8.65
C GLY A 223 -19.08 -3.77 8.58
N VAL A 224 -18.19 -4.71 8.88
CA VAL A 224 -16.74 -4.52 8.75
C VAL A 224 -16.34 -4.31 7.29
N MET A 225 -16.90 -5.08 6.34
CA MET A 225 -16.66 -4.90 4.92
C MET A 225 -17.10 -3.51 4.45
N ALA A 226 -18.28 -3.05 4.88
CA ALA A 226 -18.77 -1.70 4.56
C ALA A 226 -17.80 -0.62 5.02
N TYR A 227 -17.30 -0.72 6.26
CA TYR A 227 -16.28 0.20 6.78
C TYR A 227 -14.99 0.13 5.96
N GLN A 228 -14.48 -1.06 5.67
CA GLN A 228 -13.25 -1.25 4.90
C GLN A 228 -13.35 -0.66 3.49
N MET A 229 -14.48 -0.86 2.81
CA MET A 229 -14.69 -0.31 1.47
C MET A 229 -14.93 1.20 1.49
N ALA A 230 -15.63 1.71 2.51
CA ALA A 230 -15.79 3.15 2.73
C ALA A 230 -14.43 3.83 2.95
N SER A 231 -13.60 3.29 3.85
CA SER A 231 -12.27 3.81 4.13
C SER A 231 -11.37 3.73 2.89
N THR A 232 -11.40 2.61 2.18
CA THR A 232 -10.65 2.42 0.93
C THR A 232 -11.00 3.48 -0.11
N ALA A 233 -12.30 3.73 -0.36
CA ALA A 233 -12.73 4.73 -1.33
C ALA A 233 -12.39 6.15 -0.89
N LEU A 234 -12.64 6.52 0.36
CA LEU A 234 -12.38 7.87 0.87
C LEU A 234 -10.87 8.17 0.90
N VAL A 235 -10.05 7.22 1.35
CA VAL A 235 -8.58 7.35 1.34
C VAL A 235 -8.04 7.42 -0.08
N PHE A 236 -8.55 6.61 -1.02
CA PHE A 236 -8.15 6.66 -2.43
C PHE A 236 -8.37 8.07 -3.04
N TYR A 237 -9.43 8.78 -2.64
CA TYR A 237 -9.74 10.14 -3.07
C TYR A 237 -9.18 11.22 -2.13
N ARG A 238 -8.31 10.89 -1.19
CA ARG A 238 -7.73 11.80 -0.18
C ARG A 238 -8.77 12.54 0.68
N LEU A 239 -9.82 11.85 1.02
CA LEU A 239 -10.90 12.35 1.86
C LEU A 239 -10.82 11.78 3.28
N GLU A 240 -9.59 11.62 3.81
CA GLU A 240 -9.33 11.06 5.15
C GLU A 240 -10.04 11.86 6.25
N LEU A 241 -10.06 13.18 6.11
CA LEU A 241 -10.77 14.05 7.05
C LEU A 241 -12.27 13.75 7.07
N TRP A 242 -12.88 13.50 5.90
CA TRP A 242 -14.29 13.11 5.83
C TRP A 242 -14.53 11.75 6.47
N LEU A 243 -13.63 10.78 6.29
CA LEU A 243 -13.73 9.51 6.99
C LEU A 243 -13.69 9.72 8.51
N ALA A 244 -12.72 10.50 9.02
CA ALA A 244 -12.62 10.81 10.43
C ALA A 244 -13.88 11.52 10.97
N LEU A 245 -14.38 12.55 10.27
CA LEU A 245 -15.58 13.30 10.69
C LEU A 245 -16.84 12.44 10.69
N LEU A 246 -17.03 11.59 9.67
CA LEU A 246 -18.19 10.71 9.56
C LEU A 246 -18.19 9.62 10.62
N THR A 247 -17.02 9.16 11.09
CA THR A 247 -16.91 8.08 12.08
C THR A 247 -16.66 8.58 13.51
N ALA A 248 -16.27 9.84 13.69
CA ALA A 248 -16.04 10.44 15.00
C ALA A 248 -17.24 10.30 15.97
N PRO A 249 -18.51 10.54 15.56
CA PRO A 249 -19.64 10.39 16.47
C PRO A 249 -19.75 8.96 17.02
N ALA A 250 -19.54 7.95 16.17
CA ALA A 250 -19.57 6.55 16.58
C ALA A 250 -18.42 6.21 17.54
N ALA A 251 -17.22 6.76 17.33
CA ALA A 251 -16.10 6.59 18.26
C ALA A 251 -16.38 7.22 19.63
N VAL A 252 -16.92 8.45 19.64
CA VAL A 252 -17.30 9.15 20.89
C VAL A 252 -18.35 8.37 21.67
N LEU A 253 -19.42 7.93 21.00
CA LEU A 253 -20.49 7.18 21.66
C LEU A 253 -20.04 5.74 22.05
N GLY A 254 -19.11 5.13 21.29
CA GLY A 254 -18.49 3.86 21.67
C GLY A 254 -17.68 3.98 22.97
N VAL A 255 -16.91 5.06 23.13
CA VAL A 255 -16.19 5.34 24.37
C VAL A 255 -17.16 5.68 25.49
N GLY A 256 -18.20 6.50 25.23
CA GLY A 256 -19.25 6.82 26.21
C GLY A 256 -19.99 5.58 26.71
N TYR A 257 -20.21 4.61 25.81
CA TYR A 257 -20.79 3.31 26.21
C TYR A 257 -19.84 2.54 27.15
N LEU A 258 -18.54 2.51 26.88
CA LEU A 258 -17.55 1.88 27.76
C LEU A 258 -17.51 2.53 29.14
N LEU A 259 -17.73 3.83 29.24
CA LEU A 259 -17.75 4.57 30.50
C LEU A 259 -19.10 4.43 31.23
N GLY A 260 -20.08 3.75 30.63
CA GLY A 260 -21.43 3.55 31.22
C GLY A 260 -22.39 4.75 31.08
N GLU A 261 -21.97 5.80 30.36
CA GLU A 261 -22.75 7.03 30.19
C GLU A 261 -23.80 6.94 29.06
N ILE A 262 -23.62 6.00 28.13
CA ILE A 262 -24.43 5.88 26.92
C ILE A 262 -25.11 4.51 26.84
N GLN A 263 -26.40 4.49 26.48
CA GLN A 263 -27.11 3.25 26.26
C GLN A 263 -26.65 2.53 24.98
N LEU A 264 -26.58 1.21 25.01
CA LEU A 264 -26.14 0.35 23.92
C LEU A 264 -26.85 0.63 22.59
N VAL A 265 -28.16 0.89 22.62
CA VAL A 265 -28.97 1.17 21.42
C VAL A 265 -28.49 2.40 20.68
N TRP A 266 -28.15 3.47 21.41
CA TRP A 266 -27.60 4.69 20.81
C TRP A 266 -26.22 4.49 20.22
N ALA A 267 -25.34 3.76 20.92
CA ALA A 267 -24.01 3.43 20.43
C ALA A 267 -24.09 2.59 19.15
N LEU A 268 -24.88 1.51 19.12
CA LEU A 268 -25.05 0.66 17.94
C LEU A 268 -25.71 1.39 16.77
N GLY A 269 -26.76 2.17 17.05
CA GLY A 269 -27.45 2.97 16.03
C GLY A 269 -26.51 3.97 15.37
N THR A 270 -25.68 4.65 16.17
CA THR A 270 -24.71 5.62 15.64
C THR A 270 -23.60 4.94 14.87
N VAL A 271 -23.04 3.81 15.34
CA VAL A 271 -22.04 3.02 14.58
C VAL A 271 -22.61 2.65 13.21
N THR A 272 -23.83 2.11 13.16
CA THR A 272 -24.47 1.69 11.91
C THR A 272 -24.69 2.89 10.98
N ALA A 273 -25.20 4.01 11.50
CA ALA A 273 -25.44 5.22 10.72
C ALA A 273 -24.13 5.84 10.17
N CYS A 274 -23.09 5.90 11.00
CA CYS A 274 -21.78 6.44 10.59
C CYS A 274 -21.11 5.58 9.52
N VAL A 275 -21.13 4.25 9.65
CA VAL A 275 -20.59 3.34 8.64
C VAL A 275 -21.38 3.43 7.34
N ALA A 276 -22.70 3.48 7.41
CA ALA A 276 -23.55 3.67 6.23
C ALA A 276 -23.29 5.01 5.55
N ALA A 277 -23.19 6.11 6.30
CA ALA A 277 -22.86 7.43 5.76
C ALA A 277 -21.49 7.46 5.08
N ALA A 278 -20.48 6.86 5.71
CA ALA A 278 -19.13 6.76 5.13
C ALA A 278 -19.13 5.91 3.84
N LEU A 279 -19.87 4.80 3.82
CA LEU A 279 -20.00 3.96 2.63
C LEU A 279 -20.69 4.70 1.49
N VAL A 280 -21.79 5.38 1.77
CA VAL A 280 -22.52 6.18 0.78
C VAL A 280 -21.62 7.30 0.24
N ALA A 281 -20.91 8.03 1.10
CA ALA A 281 -19.98 9.07 0.69
C ALA A 281 -18.85 8.52 -0.21
N GLY A 282 -18.26 7.39 0.16
CA GLY A 282 -17.21 6.72 -0.62
C GLY A 282 -17.70 6.26 -2.00
N VAL A 283 -18.83 5.57 -2.07
CA VAL A 283 -19.44 5.11 -3.33
C VAL A 283 -19.88 6.29 -4.19
N TRP A 284 -20.52 7.29 -3.59
CA TRP A 284 -20.89 8.53 -4.27
C TRP A 284 -19.68 9.18 -4.93
N ARG A 285 -18.61 9.39 -4.15
CA ARG A 285 -17.37 9.98 -4.67
C ARG A 285 -16.75 9.15 -5.80
N ALA A 286 -16.77 7.83 -5.69
CA ALA A 286 -16.28 6.91 -6.70
C ALA A 286 -17.08 7.00 -8.01
N LEU A 287 -18.41 7.05 -7.93
CA LEU A 287 -19.29 7.16 -9.09
C LEU A 287 -19.25 8.55 -9.75
N TRP A 288 -18.90 9.60 -8.99
CA TRP A 288 -18.75 10.95 -9.53
C TRP A 288 -17.35 11.23 -10.08
N ALA A 289 -16.37 10.40 -9.77
CA ALA A 289 -15.03 10.50 -10.33
C ALA A 289 -15.09 10.33 -11.86
N GLY A 290 -14.41 11.19 -12.57
CA GLY A 290 -14.32 11.11 -14.03
C GLY A 290 -15.62 11.44 -14.78
N LYS A 291 -16.69 11.92 -14.15
CA LYS A 291 -17.87 12.44 -14.85
C LYS A 291 -17.45 13.57 -15.80
N GLY A 292 -17.84 13.46 -17.08
CA GLY A 292 -17.46 14.38 -18.15
C GLY A 292 -16.28 13.87 -19.01
N ARG A 293 -15.69 12.74 -18.70
CA ARG A 293 -14.75 12.02 -19.58
C ARG A 293 -15.48 10.91 -20.32
N THR A 294 -15.42 10.93 -21.63
CA THR A 294 -16.26 10.06 -22.51
C THR A 294 -15.57 8.77 -22.93
N VAL A 295 -14.27 8.63 -22.74
CA VAL A 295 -13.49 7.48 -23.26
C VAL A 295 -12.77 6.78 -22.11
N SER A 296 -13.03 5.46 -21.99
CA SER A 296 -12.24 4.57 -21.12
C SER A 296 -11.02 4.07 -21.89
N ALA A 297 -9.83 4.33 -21.37
CA ALA A 297 -8.57 3.86 -21.95
C ALA A 297 -8.41 2.32 -21.85
N ILE A 298 -9.13 1.68 -20.92
CA ILE A 298 -8.94 0.24 -20.60
C ILE A 298 -9.81 -0.69 -21.44
N GLY A 299 -10.83 -0.17 -22.14
CA GLY A 299 -11.67 -1.01 -23.02
C GLY A 299 -12.54 -2.05 -22.29
N GLY A 300 -12.96 -1.75 -21.04
CA GLY A 300 -13.88 -2.58 -20.26
C GLY A 300 -13.22 -3.67 -19.41
N PRO A 301 -14.00 -4.62 -18.81
CA PRO A 301 -13.50 -5.59 -17.83
C PRO A 301 -12.41 -6.52 -18.38
N ARG A 302 -12.50 -6.95 -19.63
CA ARG A 302 -11.47 -7.81 -20.25
C ARG A 302 -10.12 -7.09 -20.38
N GLY A 303 -10.11 -5.80 -20.69
CA GLY A 303 -8.91 -4.98 -20.71
C GLY A 303 -8.32 -4.76 -19.32
N LEU A 304 -9.18 -4.62 -18.29
CA LEU A 304 -8.77 -4.46 -16.90
C LEU A 304 -7.96 -5.65 -16.40
N PHE A 305 -8.40 -6.88 -16.67
CA PHE A 305 -7.76 -8.10 -16.19
C PHE A 305 -6.65 -8.64 -17.09
N ARG A 306 -6.53 -8.16 -18.34
CA ARG A 306 -5.53 -8.65 -19.28
C ARG A 306 -4.11 -8.44 -18.75
N GLY A 307 -3.37 -9.54 -18.51
CA GLY A 307 -2.01 -9.52 -17.98
C GLY A 307 -1.88 -9.12 -16.50
N ARG A 308 -3.00 -8.84 -15.80
CA ARG A 308 -2.99 -8.36 -14.40
C ARG A 308 -3.44 -9.41 -13.39
N ILE A 309 -3.96 -10.56 -13.83
CA ILE A 309 -4.46 -11.63 -12.94
C ILE A 309 -3.34 -12.17 -12.04
N GLY A 310 -2.16 -12.45 -12.58
CA GLY A 310 -1.02 -12.95 -11.80
C GLY A 310 -0.55 -11.98 -10.72
N PRO A 311 -0.24 -10.71 -11.06
CA PRO A 311 0.08 -9.68 -10.06
C PRO A 311 -1.03 -9.48 -9.02
N LEU A 312 -2.30 -9.45 -9.43
CA LEU A 312 -3.42 -9.34 -8.50
C LEU A 312 -3.47 -10.51 -7.52
N ALA A 313 -3.31 -11.74 -8.02
CA ALA A 313 -3.28 -12.95 -7.17
C ALA A 313 -2.17 -12.86 -6.11
N TRP A 314 -0.99 -12.36 -6.44
CA TRP A 314 0.09 -12.14 -5.49
C TRP A 314 -0.26 -11.08 -4.44
N VAL A 315 -0.91 -9.98 -4.82
CA VAL A 315 -1.37 -8.96 -3.87
C VAL A 315 -2.41 -9.53 -2.91
N LEU A 316 -3.38 -10.27 -3.42
CA LEU A 316 -4.41 -10.92 -2.59
C LEU A 316 -3.81 -11.95 -1.63
N LEU A 317 -2.91 -12.80 -2.11
CA LEU A 317 -2.22 -13.79 -1.28
C LEU A 317 -1.37 -13.13 -0.19
N TYR A 318 -0.58 -12.10 -0.55
CA TYR A 318 0.19 -11.34 0.42
C TYR A 318 -0.71 -10.71 1.49
N SER A 319 -1.82 -10.09 1.08
CA SER A 319 -2.76 -9.46 2.01
C SER A 319 -3.44 -10.48 2.92
N ALA A 320 -3.79 -11.66 2.39
CA ALA A 320 -4.38 -12.75 3.18
C ALA A 320 -3.39 -13.28 4.22
N LEU A 321 -2.15 -13.55 3.83
CA LEU A 321 -1.11 -14.02 4.74
C LEU A 321 -0.77 -12.97 5.80
N ALA A 322 -0.66 -11.68 5.42
CA ALA A 322 -0.37 -10.59 6.35
C ALA A 322 -1.51 -10.41 7.38
N ALA A 323 -2.76 -10.41 6.92
CA ALA A 323 -3.93 -10.33 7.80
C ALA A 323 -4.02 -11.56 8.74
N THR A 324 -3.81 -12.76 8.22
CA THR A 324 -3.79 -13.99 9.01
C THR A 324 -2.69 -13.96 10.06
N PHE A 325 -1.46 -13.58 9.69
CA PHE A 325 -0.34 -13.50 10.62
C PHE A 325 -0.60 -12.51 11.76
N LEU A 326 -1.23 -11.37 11.46
CA LEU A 326 -1.55 -10.38 12.46
C LEU A 326 -2.70 -10.84 13.38
N LEU A 327 -3.80 -11.28 12.78
CA LEU A 327 -5.05 -11.54 13.51
C LEU A 327 -5.00 -12.83 14.32
N HIS A 328 -4.34 -13.90 13.86
CA HIS A 328 -4.31 -15.18 14.60
C HIS A 328 -3.71 -15.03 16.00
N ALA A 329 -2.74 -14.12 16.15
CA ALA A 329 -2.07 -13.90 17.43
C ALA A 329 -2.79 -12.91 18.35
N GLN A 330 -3.67 -12.07 17.81
CA GLN A 330 -4.33 -10.99 18.56
C GLN A 330 -5.77 -11.33 18.95
N VAL A 331 -6.50 -11.99 18.03
CA VAL A 331 -7.92 -12.30 18.22
C VAL A 331 -8.21 -13.12 19.50
N PRO A 332 -7.41 -14.12 19.91
CA PRO A 332 -7.66 -14.87 21.13
C PRO A 332 -7.69 -14.01 22.40
N TYR A 333 -6.88 -12.94 22.44
CA TYR A 333 -6.77 -12.05 23.59
C TYR A 333 -7.81 -10.93 23.64
N LEU A 334 -8.54 -10.73 22.54
CA LEU A 334 -9.43 -9.57 22.37
C LEU A 334 -10.52 -9.46 23.44
N LEU A 335 -10.96 -10.60 24.01
CA LEU A 335 -12.01 -10.66 25.03
C LEU A 335 -11.49 -11.07 26.41
N SER A 336 -10.27 -11.58 26.51
CA SER A 336 -9.73 -12.13 27.77
C SER A 336 -8.72 -11.20 28.43
N ASN A 337 -7.86 -10.54 27.65
CA ASN A 337 -6.70 -9.84 28.17
C ASN A 337 -6.64 -8.40 27.60
N VAL A 338 -7.29 -7.48 28.30
CA VAL A 338 -7.36 -6.06 27.88
C VAL A 338 -5.97 -5.42 27.76
N ASP A 339 -5.03 -5.80 28.61
CA ASP A 339 -3.65 -5.32 28.59
C ASP A 339 -2.93 -5.70 27.29
N VAL A 340 -3.07 -6.95 26.84
CA VAL A 340 -2.51 -7.40 25.55
C VAL A 340 -3.11 -6.61 24.37
N VAL A 341 -4.43 -6.38 24.39
CA VAL A 341 -5.12 -5.61 23.34
C VAL A 341 -4.66 -4.16 23.30
N LEU A 342 -4.49 -3.54 24.50
CA LEU A 342 -4.02 -2.15 24.58
C LEU A 342 -2.60 -1.98 24.01
N VAL A 343 -1.72 -2.95 24.24
CA VAL A 343 -0.34 -2.91 23.75
C VAL A 343 -0.29 -3.02 22.20
N VAL A 344 -1.24 -3.72 21.58
CA VAL A 344 -1.36 -3.77 20.11
C VAL A 344 -1.56 -2.38 19.49
N LEU A 345 -2.19 -1.46 20.23
CA LEU A 345 -2.39 -0.08 19.76
C LEU A 345 -1.06 0.64 19.48
N ALA A 346 0.04 0.24 20.10
CA ALA A 346 1.35 0.87 19.87
C ALA A 346 1.76 0.80 18.38
N LEU A 347 1.61 -0.36 17.74
CA LEU A 347 1.88 -0.50 16.31
C LEU A 347 0.85 0.27 15.47
N ILE A 348 -0.44 0.16 15.82
CA ILE A 348 -1.51 0.82 15.08
C ILE A 348 -1.29 2.33 15.02
N VAL A 349 -1.00 2.97 16.17
CA VAL A 349 -0.71 4.42 16.25
C VAL A 349 0.52 4.80 15.44
N THR A 350 1.56 3.96 15.45
CA THR A 350 2.83 4.25 14.78
C THR A 350 2.85 3.84 13.32
N MET A 351 1.80 3.20 12.80
CA MET A 351 1.75 2.72 11.41
C MET A 351 1.92 3.87 10.39
N GLY A 352 1.33 5.04 10.65
CA GLY A 352 1.55 6.22 9.82
C GLY A 352 3.01 6.66 9.77
N VAL A 353 3.75 6.51 10.87
CA VAL A 353 5.20 6.79 10.89
C VAL A 353 5.94 5.76 10.05
N VAL A 354 5.58 4.48 10.14
CA VAL A 354 6.19 3.39 9.34
C VAL A 354 5.98 3.63 7.85
N GLU A 355 4.77 3.98 7.44
CA GLU A 355 4.44 4.31 6.04
C GLU A 355 5.23 5.53 5.56
N TRP A 356 5.22 6.62 6.32
CA TRP A 356 5.98 7.82 6.01
C TRP A 356 7.48 7.54 5.87
N ARG A 357 8.06 6.73 6.77
CA ARG A 357 9.47 6.32 6.73
C ARG A 357 9.78 5.47 5.49
N SER A 358 8.89 4.57 5.10
CA SER A 358 9.04 3.75 3.89
C SER A 358 9.08 4.60 2.61
N ARG A 359 8.17 5.57 2.49
CA ARG A 359 8.15 6.53 1.38
C ARG A 359 9.41 7.37 1.36
N ARG A 360 9.78 7.93 2.51
CA ARG A 360 11.00 8.74 2.66
C ARG A 360 12.25 7.96 2.30
N PHE A 361 12.37 6.71 2.72
CA PHE A 361 13.46 5.82 2.33
C PHE A 361 13.56 5.71 0.81
N THR A 362 12.47 5.45 0.12
CA THR A 362 12.43 5.31 -1.34
C THR A 362 12.84 6.61 -2.05
N GLU A 363 12.36 7.77 -1.58
CA GLU A 363 12.74 9.08 -2.13
C GLU A 363 14.21 9.39 -1.90
N GLU A 364 14.74 9.15 -0.70
CA GLU A 364 16.14 9.40 -0.36
C GLU A 364 17.07 8.43 -1.10
N ALA A 365 16.68 7.16 -1.27
CA ALA A 365 17.43 6.18 -2.07
C ALA A 365 17.52 6.61 -3.55
N ARG A 366 16.41 7.09 -4.13
CA ARG A 366 16.43 7.66 -5.50
C ARG A 366 17.33 8.88 -5.61
N ARG A 367 17.37 9.77 -4.62
CA ARG A 367 18.27 10.93 -4.61
C ARG A 367 19.74 10.53 -4.51
N LEU A 368 20.07 9.43 -3.85
CA LEU A 368 21.43 8.92 -3.80
C LEU A 368 21.95 8.54 -5.18
N LEU A 369 21.10 8.10 -6.12
CA LEU A 369 21.50 7.81 -7.49
C LEU A 369 22.14 9.01 -8.22
N THR A 370 21.66 10.23 -7.95
CA THR A 370 22.17 11.44 -8.59
C THR A 370 23.43 12.00 -7.92
N ARG A 371 23.73 11.52 -6.69
CA ARG A 371 24.84 12.05 -5.87
C ARG A 371 26.05 11.13 -5.80
N VAL A 372 25.83 9.83 -6.02
CA VAL A 372 26.88 8.81 -5.84
C VAL A 372 27.30 8.25 -7.19
N ARG A 373 28.62 8.26 -7.45
CA ARG A 373 29.20 7.79 -8.72
C ARG A 373 29.51 6.29 -8.71
N TYR A 374 29.79 5.71 -7.56
CA TYR A 374 30.24 4.32 -7.45
C TYR A 374 29.17 3.40 -6.87
N PRO A 375 28.90 2.23 -7.49
CA PRO A 375 27.87 1.29 -7.03
C PRO A 375 28.08 0.80 -5.58
N LYS A 376 29.32 0.56 -5.16
CA LYS A 376 29.64 0.11 -3.79
C LYS A 376 29.31 1.18 -2.74
N GLU A 377 29.59 2.44 -3.05
CA GLU A 377 29.27 3.57 -2.19
C GLU A 377 27.74 3.76 -2.09
N PHE A 378 27.04 3.64 -3.22
CA PHE A 378 25.58 3.65 -3.26
C PHE A 378 24.99 2.57 -2.34
N GLN A 379 25.43 1.32 -2.49
CA GLN A 379 24.97 0.21 -1.68
C GLN A 379 25.19 0.47 -0.18
N ARG A 380 26.39 0.92 0.22
CA ARG A 380 26.69 1.25 1.62
C ARG A 380 25.76 2.33 2.17
N ARG A 381 25.55 3.42 1.40
CA ARG A 381 24.71 4.54 1.83
C ARG A 381 23.23 4.15 1.94
N VAL A 382 22.73 3.34 0.99
CA VAL A 382 21.35 2.82 1.04
C VAL A 382 21.15 1.92 2.25
N TRP A 383 22.12 1.08 2.61
CA TRP A 383 22.05 0.26 3.83
C TRP A 383 22.04 1.12 5.09
N VAL A 384 22.89 2.13 5.21
CA VAL A 384 22.87 3.07 6.34
C VAL A 384 21.52 3.77 6.45
N LEU A 385 20.97 4.19 5.31
CA LEU A 385 19.65 4.82 5.25
C LEU A 385 18.55 3.86 5.71
N LEU A 386 18.56 2.59 5.26
CA LEU A 386 17.60 1.58 5.67
C LEU A 386 17.68 1.32 7.19
N VAL A 387 18.87 1.08 7.71
CA VAL A 387 19.09 0.84 9.16
C VAL A 387 18.60 2.03 9.98
N GLY A 388 18.91 3.26 9.56
CA GLY A 388 18.43 4.47 10.23
C GLY A 388 16.89 4.57 10.26
N ASN A 389 16.21 4.19 9.18
CA ASN A 389 14.74 4.17 9.16
C ASN A 389 14.16 3.00 9.98
N LEU A 390 14.79 1.83 9.99
CA LEU A 390 14.40 0.69 10.83
C LEU A 390 14.49 1.04 12.32
N VAL A 391 15.65 1.57 12.74
CA VAL A 391 15.86 1.99 14.13
C VAL A 391 14.84 3.05 14.54
N ALA A 392 14.54 4.00 13.65
CA ALA A 392 13.53 5.01 13.95
C ALA A 392 12.11 4.42 14.10
N CYS A 393 11.72 3.42 13.28
CA CYS A 393 10.44 2.73 13.43
C CYS A 393 10.39 1.93 14.74
N TRP A 394 11.45 1.18 15.06
CA TRP A 394 11.53 0.42 16.32
C TRP A 394 11.45 1.34 17.53
N LEU A 395 12.25 2.41 17.57
CA LEU A 395 12.25 3.36 18.69
C LEU A 395 10.90 4.04 18.87
N THR A 396 10.28 4.49 17.77
CA THR A 396 8.97 5.14 17.87
C THR A 396 7.93 4.17 18.42
N THR A 397 7.85 2.94 17.91
CA THR A 397 6.89 1.94 18.40
C THR A 397 7.23 1.50 19.82
N ALA A 398 8.52 1.34 20.15
CA ALA A 398 8.95 1.00 21.51
C ALA A 398 8.58 2.07 22.54
N VAL A 399 8.69 3.36 22.22
CA VAL A 399 8.28 4.46 23.09
C VAL A 399 6.78 4.40 23.38
N PHE A 400 5.93 4.19 22.35
CA PHE A 400 4.49 4.05 22.56
C PHE A 400 4.14 2.78 23.33
N ALA A 401 4.77 1.65 23.03
CA ALA A 401 4.56 0.41 23.74
C ALA A 401 4.98 0.54 25.22
N ALA A 402 6.15 1.16 25.49
CA ALA A 402 6.62 1.42 26.84
C ALA A 402 5.67 2.35 27.62
N ALA A 403 5.13 3.38 27.00
CA ALA A 403 4.16 4.27 27.63
C ALA A 403 2.89 3.52 28.04
N ILE A 404 2.37 2.64 27.16
CA ILE A 404 1.20 1.81 27.45
C ILE A 404 1.52 0.80 28.57
N CYS A 405 2.65 0.11 28.48
CA CYS A 405 3.10 -0.83 29.52
C CYS A 405 3.30 -0.15 30.87
N TRP A 406 3.87 1.06 30.89
CA TRP A 406 4.00 1.87 32.10
C TRP A 406 2.65 2.20 32.73
N GLY A 407 1.67 2.64 31.90
CA GLY A 407 0.31 2.89 32.37
C GLY A 407 -0.35 1.63 32.94
N LEU A 408 -0.22 0.49 32.27
CA LEU A 408 -0.74 -0.80 32.75
C LEU A 408 -0.05 -1.26 34.04
N TRP A 409 1.26 -1.07 34.13
CA TRP A 409 2.01 -1.40 35.32
C TRP A 409 1.60 -0.55 36.54
N SER A 410 1.40 0.76 36.33
CA SER A 410 0.94 1.66 37.39
C SER A 410 -0.46 1.31 37.91
N LEU A 411 -1.27 0.65 37.09
CA LEU A 411 -2.59 0.13 37.44
C LEU A 411 -2.56 -1.29 37.99
N GLY A 412 -1.39 -1.93 38.08
CA GLY A 412 -1.23 -3.32 38.51
C GLY A 412 -1.83 -4.35 37.55
N ARG A 413 -1.95 -4.00 36.26
CA ARG A 413 -2.63 -4.83 35.22
C ARG A 413 -1.69 -5.35 34.15
N LEU A 414 -0.39 -5.14 34.25
CA LEU A 414 0.58 -5.58 33.24
C LEU A 414 0.89 -7.06 33.38
N SER A 415 0.58 -7.85 32.35
CA SER A 415 0.91 -9.28 32.27
C SER A 415 2.20 -9.55 31.49
N PRO A 416 2.85 -10.71 31.67
CA PRO A 416 3.95 -11.15 30.82
C PRO A 416 3.57 -11.27 29.34
N ASP A 417 2.33 -11.68 29.06
CA ASP A 417 1.76 -11.71 27.70
C ASP A 417 1.77 -10.36 27.00
N ALA A 418 1.40 -9.29 27.73
CA ALA A 418 1.44 -7.93 27.21
C ALA A 418 2.86 -7.47 26.92
N LEU A 419 3.87 -7.84 27.74
CA LEU A 419 5.27 -7.53 27.45
C LEU A 419 5.79 -8.25 26.22
N ALA A 420 5.49 -9.55 26.06
CA ALA A 420 5.87 -10.29 24.86
C ALA A 420 5.19 -9.72 23.61
N MET A 421 3.89 -9.36 23.71
CA MET A 421 3.16 -8.69 22.63
C MET A 421 3.78 -7.33 22.31
N ALA A 422 4.20 -6.53 23.29
CA ALA A 422 4.88 -5.26 23.08
C ALA A 422 6.15 -5.44 22.22
N GLY A 423 6.98 -6.41 22.57
CA GLY A 423 8.17 -6.76 21.79
C GLY A 423 7.82 -7.17 20.36
N ALA A 424 6.75 -7.97 20.18
CA ALA A 424 6.27 -8.37 18.87
C ALA A 424 5.81 -7.18 18.00
N GLN A 425 5.10 -6.20 18.60
CA GLN A 425 4.67 -4.99 17.87
C GLN A 425 5.88 -4.15 17.41
N VAL A 426 6.93 -4.05 18.23
CA VAL A 426 8.17 -3.37 17.84
C VAL A 426 8.85 -4.10 16.67
N ALA A 427 8.99 -5.42 16.72
CA ALA A 427 9.54 -6.21 15.62
C ALA A 427 8.71 -6.05 14.33
N MET A 428 7.38 -6.06 14.48
CA MET A 428 6.45 -5.87 13.35
C MET A 428 6.55 -4.50 12.69
N ALA A 429 6.83 -3.43 13.43
CA ALA A 429 7.05 -2.11 12.83
C ALA A 429 8.22 -2.12 11.84
N GLY A 430 9.32 -2.79 12.17
CA GLY A 430 10.44 -2.99 11.24
C GLY A 430 10.08 -3.93 10.08
N ALA A 431 9.33 -5.02 10.36
CA ALA A 431 8.90 -5.96 9.34
C ALA A 431 7.99 -5.26 8.30
N TYR A 432 7.05 -4.40 8.72
CA TYR A 432 6.22 -3.61 7.81
C TYR A 432 7.04 -2.64 6.96
N LEU A 433 7.99 -1.90 7.56
CA LEU A 433 8.89 -1.04 6.78
C LEU A 433 9.60 -1.82 5.68
N THR A 434 10.19 -2.97 6.03
CA THR A 434 10.93 -3.82 5.10
C THR A 434 10.02 -4.43 4.04
N ALA A 435 8.82 -4.87 4.45
CA ALA A 435 7.81 -5.41 3.55
C ALA A 435 7.32 -4.37 2.54
N PHE A 436 7.08 -3.12 2.94
CA PHE A 436 6.71 -2.04 2.04
C PHE A 436 7.80 -1.75 1.00
N VAL A 437 9.06 -1.74 1.41
CA VAL A 437 10.18 -1.59 0.48
C VAL A 437 10.24 -2.76 -0.51
N LEU A 438 10.11 -4.01 -0.04
CA LEU A 438 10.10 -5.21 -0.92
C LEU A 438 8.89 -5.24 -1.86
N ALA A 439 7.70 -4.87 -1.38
CA ALA A 439 6.51 -4.72 -2.20
C ALA A 439 6.73 -3.67 -3.30
N GLY A 440 7.40 -2.56 -2.96
CA GLY A 440 7.85 -1.54 -3.90
C GLY A 440 8.75 -2.06 -5.03
N HIS A 441 9.42 -3.15 -4.82
CA HIS A 441 10.25 -3.84 -5.81
C HIS A 441 9.58 -5.10 -6.41
N LEU A 442 8.25 -5.28 -6.24
CA LEU A 442 7.45 -6.39 -6.78
C LEU A 442 7.90 -7.79 -6.31
N ARG A 443 8.51 -7.91 -5.13
CA ARG A 443 9.01 -9.18 -4.60
C ARG A 443 7.94 -9.93 -3.80
N TYR A 444 6.71 -9.96 -4.29
CA TYR A 444 5.57 -10.58 -3.61
C TYR A 444 5.77 -12.07 -3.30
N GLY A 445 6.42 -12.84 -4.19
CA GLY A 445 6.71 -14.25 -3.93
C GLY A 445 7.57 -14.45 -2.69
N TRP A 446 8.60 -13.60 -2.50
CA TRP A 446 9.43 -13.62 -1.29
C TRP A 446 8.62 -13.21 -0.05
N LEU A 447 7.83 -12.15 -0.14
CA LEU A 447 6.95 -11.68 0.94
C LEU A 447 6.00 -12.79 1.41
N CYS A 448 5.32 -13.45 0.46
CA CYS A 448 4.42 -14.56 0.78
C CYS A 448 5.16 -15.73 1.41
N GLY A 449 6.34 -16.10 0.90
CA GLY A 449 7.19 -17.14 1.48
C GLY A 449 7.59 -16.84 2.92
N CYS A 450 8.07 -15.62 3.20
CA CYS A 450 8.45 -15.19 4.55
C CYS A 450 7.26 -15.23 5.52
N LEU A 451 6.09 -14.74 5.10
CA LEU A 451 4.88 -14.77 5.92
C LEU A 451 4.41 -16.21 6.20
N THR A 452 4.44 -17.08 5.18
CA THR A 452 4.10 -18.50 5.36
C THR A 452 5.01 -19.16 6.38
N VAL A 453 6.33 -18.92 6.30
CA VAL A 453 7.30 -19.45 7.27
C VAL A 453 7.03 -18.88 8.66
N ALA A 454 6.75 -17.58 8.79
CA ALA A 454 6.48 -16.96 10.08
C ALA A 454 5.17 -17.50 10.71
N ILE A 455 4.11 -17.70 9.92
CA ILE A 455 2.86 -18.33 10.39
C ILE A 455 3.13 -19.77 10.85
N ALA A 456 3.84 -20.55 10.03
CA ALA A 456 4.18 -21.93 10.35
C ALA A 456 5.05 -22.01 11.63
N ALA A 457 5.98 -21.08 11.81
CA ALA A 457 6.78 -20.99 13.03
C ALA A 457 5.92 -20.63 14.25
N SER A 458 5.02 -19.65 14.13
CA SER A 458 4.16 -19.24 15.24
C SER A 458 3.24 -20.37 15.72
N LEU A 459 2.65 -21.12 14.78
CA LEU A 459 1.72 -22.20 15.09
C LEU A 459 2.41 -23.55 15.35
N GLY A 460 3.50 -23.84 14.65
CA GLY A 460 4.17 -25.15 14.69
C GLY A 460 5.18 -25.29 15.82
N THR A 461 5.92 -24.21 16.17
CA THR A 461 6.96 -24.29 17.19
C THR A 461 6.48 -24.82 18.54
N PRO A 462 5.30 -24.39 19.07
CA PRO A 462 4.80 -24.93 20.35
C PRO A 462 4.65 -26.47 20.32
N HIS A 463 4.17 -27.02 19.21
CA HIS A 463 3.98 -28.46 19.06
C HIS A 463 5.31 -29.21 18.89
N LEU A 464 6.26 -28.63 18.14
CA LEU A 464 7.55 -29.26 17.86
C LEU A 464 8.44 -29.38 19.10
N ILE A 465 8.44 -28.38 19.98
CA ILE A 465 9.27 -28.37 21.19
C ILE A 465 8.57 -28.99 22.39
N GLY A 466 7.32 -29.47 22.23
CA GLY A 466 6.52 -29.98 23.36
C GLY A 466 6.35 -28.91 24.43
N ALA A 467 6.09 -27.65 24.02
CA ALA A 467 5.97 -26.54 24.95
C ALA A 467 4.90 -26.84 26.00
N SER A 468 5.24 -26.56 27.28
CA SER A 468 4.24 -26.65 28.35
C SER A 468 3.11 -25.66 28.08
N PRO A 469 1.87 -25.97 28.52
CA PRO A 469 0.73 -25.05 28.40
C PRO A 469 0.96 -23.67 29.05
N ASP A 470 1.95 -23.60 29.94
CA ASP A 470 2.31 -22.37 30.67
C ASP A 470 3.08 -21.34 29.83
N VAL A 471 3.63 -21.74 28.67
CA VAL A 471 4.33 -20.81 27.79
C VAL A 471 3.33 -20.02 26.96
N PRO A 472 3.29 -18.67 27.12
CA PRO A 472 2.32 -17.85 26.41
C PRO A 472 2.49 -17.92 24.88
N ALA A 473 1.38 -18.01 24.16
CA ALA A 473 1.37 -17.98 22.68
C ALA A 473 2.00 -16.68 22.12
N THR A 474 1.93 -15.59 22.88
CA THR A 474 2.56 -14.29 22.56
C THR A 474 4.08 -14.37 22.42
N VAL A 475 4.75 -15.27 23.15
CA VAL A 475 6.21 -15.49 23.05
C VAL A 475 6.56 -16.11 21.68
N PHE A 476 5.78 -17.09 21.22
CA PHE A 476 5.97 -17.70 19.90
C PHE A 476 5.68 -16.72 18.79
N TYR A 477 4.68 -15.86 18.97
CA TYR A 477 4.39 -14.77 18.05
C TYR A 477 5.54 -13.75 18.00
N LEU A 478 6.12 -13.36 19.12
CA LEU A 478 7.31 -12.50 19.16
C LEU A 478 8.47 -13.14 18.39
N GLY A 479 8.77 -14.42 18.66
CA GLY A 479 9.83 -15.15 17.94
C GLY A 479 9.59 -15.18 16.43
N SER A 480 8.35 -15.42 16.00
CA SER A 480 7.98 -15.45 14.59
C SER A 480 8.00 -14.06 13.93
N ALA A 481 7.67 -12.98 14.67
CA ALA A 481 7.78 -11.61 14.20
C ALA A 481 9.25 -11.21 13.97
N VAL A 482 10.15 -11.60 14.88
CA VAL A 482 11.60 -11.41 14.72
C VAL A 482 12.13 -12.22 13.53
N LEU A 483 11.72 -13.49 13.42
CA LEU A 483 12.07 -14.34 12.28
C LEU A 483 11.62 -13.71 10.95
N LEU A 484 10.37 -13.24 10.89
CA LEU A 484 9.83 -12.53 9.72
C LEU A 484 10.72 -11.33 9.36
N GLN A 485 11.08 -10.50 10.34
CA GLN A 485 11.95 -9.34 10.13
C GLN A 485 13.30 -9.75 9.52
N ILE A 486 13.93 -10.82 10.03
CA ILE A 486 15.21 -11.34 9.53
C ILE A 486 15.06 -11.83 8.08
N LEU A 487 14.05 -12.65 7.79
CA LEU A 487 13.79 -13.18 6.45
C LEU A 487 13.52 -12.06 5.43
N LEU A 488 12.79 -11.03 5.81
CA LEU A 488 12.54 -9.87 4.96
C LEU A 488 13.83 -9.08 4.66
N LEU A 489 14.71 -8.90 5.65
CA LEU A 489 16.02 -8.26 5.46
C LEU A 489 16.94 -9.07 4.54
N VAL A 490 16.94 -10.40 4.68
CA VAL A 490 17.67 -11.30 3.77
C VAL A 490 17.18 -11.12 2.33
N GLY A 491 15.86 -11.10 2.11
CA GLY A 491 15.29 -10.89 0.78
C GLY A 491 15.52 -9.50 0.19
N LEU A 492 15.71 -8.51 1.04
CA LEU A 492 15.97 -7.13 0.62
C LEU A 492 17.44 -6.93 0.19
N SER A 493 18.37 -7.69 0.76
CA SER A 493 19.80 -7.56 0.48
C SER A 493 20.16 -7.55 -1.01
N PRO A 494 19.73 -8.52 -1.85
CA PRO A 494 20.04 -8.51 -3.28
C PRO A 494 19.33 -7.40 -4.05
N VAL A 495 18.23 -6.87 -3.52
CA VAL A 495 17.44 -5.80 -4.15
C VAL A 495 18.14 -4.46 -3.99
N LEU A 496 18.64 -4.16 -2.79
CA LEU A 496 19.32 -2.91 -2.48
C LEU A 496 20.64 -2.74 -3.24
N SER A 497 21.29 -3.84 -3.65
CA SER A 497 22.54 -3.80 -4.41
C SER A 497 22.36 -3.44 -5.89
N GLN A 498 21.11 -3.52 -6.42
CA GLN A 498 20.83 -3.32 -7.84
C GLN A 498 20.44 -1.87 -8.13
N VAL A 499 21.42 -1.08 -8.57
CA VAL A 499 21.24 0.35 -8.96
C VAL A 499 20.13 0.53 -10.02
N SER A 500 19.98 -0.42 -10.95
CA SER A 500 18.96 -0.39 -12.02
C SER A 500 17.52 -0.37 -11.52
N ARG A 501 17.26 -0.83 -10.30
CA ARG A 501 15.90 -0.87 -9.73
C ARG A 501 15.40 0.45 -9.15
N TYR A 502 16.30 1.41 -9.02
CA TYR A 502 15.97 2.75 -8.51
C TYR A 502 15.84 3.79 -9.62
N ARG A 503 16.15 3.40 -10.87
CA ARG A 503 15.92 4.21 -12.08
C ARG A 503 14.49 4.09 -12.53
#